data_86994a4c04c7b45cd1d630bf950e94b4
#
_entry.id   86994a4c04c7b45cd1d630bf950e94b4
#
_cell.length_a   1.000
_cell.length_b   1.000
_cell.length_c   1.000
_cell.angle_alpha   90.00
_cell.angle_beta   90.00
_cell.angle_gamma   90.00
#
_symmetry.space_group_name_H-M   'P 1'
#
loop_
_entity.id
_entity.type
_entity.pdbx_description
1 polymer ?
#
loop_
_entity_poly.entity_id
_entity_poly.type
_entity_poly.pdbx_seq_one_letter_code
_entity_poly.pdbx_strand_id
1 'polypeptide(L)'
;MSETAPAYDYVVDWPAIRPADADAIRAFWRAEGALNDEAQMSERLQQIVLHAVDADGRVAGVCTALPATPQPLGQPVYFWRCFVGARWRSTPLVMALLKRSCVLLEEYAAARDYPCIGILLELENARFRDKGRAASWWNPRFTYIGRSARGLDLRVHYFKGARLKPPA
;
A
#
# COMPACT_ATOMS: atom_id res chain seq x y z
N MET A 1 1.53 8.99 -31.87
CA MET A 1 0.37 8.22 -31.35
C MET A 1 0.50 8.22 -29.85
N SER A 2 -0.37 8.95 -29.16
CA SER A 2 -0.42 8.90 -27.68
C SER A 2 -0.95 7.54 -27.28
N GLU A 3 -0.09 6.71 -26.73
CA GLU A 3 -0.50 5.49 -26.05
C GLU A 3 -1.31 5.93 -24.82
N THR A 4 -2.63 5.77 -24.91
CA THR A 4 -3.54 6.11 -23.81
C THR A 4 -3.12 5.23 -22.63
N ALA A 5 -2.76 5.85 -21.52
CA ALA A 5 -2.42 5.10 -20.31
C ALA A 5 -3.55 4.12 -19.99
N PRO A 6 -3.25 2.86 -19.65
CA PRO A 6 -4.28 1.87 -19.38
C PRO A 6 -5.22 2.36 -18.30
N ALA A 7 -6.53 2.34 -18.61
CA ALA A 7 -7.56 2.69 -17.67
C ALA A 7 -7.74 1.54 -16.66
N TYR A 8 -7.80 1.85 -15.37
CA TYR A 8 -8.07 0.91 -14.31
C TYR A 8 -9.30 1.35 -13.54
N ASP A 9 -10.14 0.40 -13.17
CA ASP A 9 -11.15 0.60 -12.15
C ASP A 9 -10.54 0.28 -10.78
N TYR A 10 -10.76 1.18 -9.82
CA TYR A 10 -10.24 1.02 -8.45
C TYR A 10 -11.38 0.67 -7.51
N VAL A 11 -11.29 -0.50 -6.90
CA VAL A 11 -12.28 -1.01 -5.96
C VAL A 11 -11.76 -0.81 -4.54
N VAL A 12 -12.53 -0.10 -3.72
CA VAL A 12 -12.21 0.14 -2.32
C VAL A 12 -12.72 -1.04 -1.49
N ASP A 13 -11.82 -1.68 -0.78
CA ASP A 13 -12.09 -2.85 0.06
C ASP A 13 -11.97 -2.55 1.57
N TRP A 14 -11.36 -1.43 1.91
CA TRP A 14 -11.14 -1.02 3.29
C TRP A 14 -12.42 -0.52 3.96
N PRO A 15 -12.71 -0.85 5.22
CA PRO A 15 -11.94 -1.71 6.13
C PRO A 15 -12.29 -3.20 6.06
N ALA A 16 -13.19 -3.60 5.18
CA ALA A 16 -13.63 -4.99 5.04
C ALA A 16 -13.92 -5.35 3.58
N ILE A 17 -13.22 -6.36 3.09
CA ILE A 17 -13.36 -6.83 1.71
C ILE A 17 -14.66 -7.61 1.49
N ARG A 18 -15.27 -7.46 0.31
CA ARG A 18 -16.43 -8.27 -0.11
C ARG A 18 -15.97 -9.69 -0.49
N PRO A 19 -16.80 -10.72 -0.22
CA PRO A 19 -16.45 -12.12 -0.54
C PRO A 19 -16.06 -12.35 -2.00
N ALA A 20 -16.80 -11.77 -2.95
CA ALA A 20 -16.51 -11.91 -4.38
C ALA A 20 -15.14 -11.32 -4.77
N ASP A 21 -14.77 -10.19 -4.19
CA ASP A 21 -13.46 -9.57 -4.42
C ASP A 21 -12.33 -10.39 -3.77
N ALA A 22 -12.59 -10.97 -2.60
CA ALA A 22 -11.65 -11.85 -1.92
C ALA A 22 -11.27 -13.06 -2.78
N ASP A 23 -12.25 -13.69 -3.43
CA ASP A 23 -12.00 -14.84 -4.32
C ASP A 23 -11.19 -14.45 -5.55
N ALA A 24 -11.49 -13.30 -6.17
CA ALA A 24 -10.74 -12.77 -7.30
C ALA A 24 -9.28 -12.46 -6.92
N ILE A 25 -9.05 -11.86 -5.76
CA ILE A 25 -7.71 -11.54 -5.26
C ILE A 25 -6.92 -12.83 -4.91
N ARG A 26 -7.54 -13.82 -4.30
CA ARG A 26 -6.89 -15.13 -4.08
C ARG A 26 -6.43 -15.76 -5.40
N ALA A 27 -7.31 -15.77 -6.40
CA ALA A 27 -6.98 -16.30 -7.73
C ALA A 27 -5.80 -15.54 -8.36
N PHE A 28 -5.81 -14.21 -8.26
CA PHE A 28 -4.72 -13.36 -8.73
C PHE A 28 -3.39 -13.67 -8.04
N TRP A 29 -3.35 -13.74 -6.71
CA TRP A 29 -2.11 -14.04 -5.98
C TRP A 29 -1.54 -15.41 -6.33
N ARG A 30 -2.39 -16.43 -6.51
CA ARG A 30 -1.94 -17.77 -6.94
C ARG A 30 -1.41 -17.74 -8.36
N ALA A 31 -2.12 -17.12 -9.29
CA ALA A 31 -1.72 -17.04 -10.70
C ALA A 31 -0.37 -16.31 -10.88
N GLU A 32 -0.13 -15.27 -10.10
CA GLU A 32 1.12 -14.49 -10.13
C GLU A 32 2.24 -15.08 -9.24
N GLY A 33 1.97 -16.14 -8.49
CA GLY A 33 2.93 -16.74 -7.56
C GLY A 33 3.29 -15.84 -6.38
N ALA A 34 2.44 -14.86 -6.04
CA ALA A 34 2.70 -13.89 -4.99
C ALA A 34 2.48 -14.49 -3.59
N LEU A 35 1.39 -15.22 -3.41
CA LEU A 35 1.03 -15.95 -2.20
C LEU A 35 0.38 -17.28 -2.59
N ASN A 36 0.80 -18.36 -1.96
CA ASN A 36 0.27 -19.69 -2.19
C ASN A 36 -0.24 -20.36 -0.91
N ASP A 37 0.14 -19.85 0.24
CA ASP A 37 -0.33 -20.35 1.53
C ASP A 37 -1.70 -19.79 1.88
N GLU A 38 -2.67 -20.67 2.16
CA GLU A 38 -4.07 -20.26 2.38
C GLU A 38 -4.25 -19.46 3.67
N ALA A 39 -3.48 -19.79 4.72
CA ALA A 39 -3.55 -19.05 5.98
C ALA A 39 -3.00 -17.63 5.81
N GLN A 40 -1.88 -17.47 5.09
CA GLN A 40 -1.33 -16.16 4.77
C GLN A 40 -2.27 -15.33 3.88
N MET A 41 -2.90 -15.96 2.88
CA MET A 41 -3.89 -15.27 2.04
C MET A 41 -5.09 -14.79 2.85
N SER A 42 -5.60 -15.63 3.75
CA SER A 42 -6.75 -15.28 4.59
C SER A 42 -6.43 -14.13 5.55
N GLU A 43 -5.24 -14.15 6.16
CA GLU A 43 -4.76 -13.03 6.97
C GLU A 43 -4.59 -11.76 6.13
N ARG A 44 -3.96 -11.87 4.96
CA ARG A 44 -3.70 -10.72 4.10
C ARG A 44 -4.96 -10.09 3.54
N LEU A 45 -6.01 -10.87 3.30
CA LEU A 45 -7.32 -10.36 2.86
C LEU A 45 -7.98 -9.44 3.87
N GLN A 46 -7.71 -9.61 5.17
CA GLN A 46 -8.19 -8.70 6.22
C GLN A 46 -7.50 -7.33 6.18
N GLN A 47 -6.43 -7.19 5.41
CA GLN A 47 -5.61 -6.00 5.35
C GLN A 47 -5.78 -5.24 4.01
N ILE A 48 -6.63 -5.71 3.11
CA ILE A 48 -6.81 -5.08 1.79
C ILE A 48 -7.33 -3.65 1.94
N VAL A 49 -6.68 -2.71 1.26
CA VAL A 49 -7.11 -1.31 1.18
C VAL A 49 -7.95 -1.09 -0.07
N LEU A 50 -7.38 -1.39 -1.22
CA LEU A 50 -8.05 -1.36 -2.51
C LEU A 50 -7.31 -2.27 -3.50
N HIS A 51 -8.01 -2.62 -4.57
CA HIS A 51 -7.41 -3.29 -5.71
C HIS A 51 -7.77 -2.59 -7.02
N ALA A 52 -6.96 -2.81 -8.03
CA ALA A 52 -7.17 -2.30 -9.38
C ALA A 52 -7.58 -3.43 -10.31
N VAL A 53 -8.52 -3.13 -11.18
CA VAL A 53 -9.04 -4.04 -12.22
C VAL A 53 -8.77 -3.41 -13.58
N ASP A 54 -8.24 -4.18 -14.53
CA ASP A 54 -8.00 -3.70 -15.89
C ASP A 54 -9.29 -3.68 -16.73
N ALA A 55 -9.20 -3.18 -17.96
CA ALA A 55 -10.34 -3.06 -18.88
C ALA A 55 -11.00 -4.42 -19.24
N ASP A 56 -10.27 -5.53 -19.06
CA ASP A 56 -10.79 -6.89 -19.28
C ASP A 56 -11.41 -7.50 -18.01
N GLY A 57 -11.50 -6.76 -16.93
CA GLY A 57 -12.03 -7.22 -15.64
C GLY A 57 -11.06 -8.07 -14.81
N ARG A 58 -9.75 -8.01 -15.10
CA ARG A 58 -8.72 -8.78 -14.39
C ARG A 58 -8.11 -7.95 -13.26
N VAL A 59 -7.88 -8.56 -12.12
CA VAL A 59 -7.12 -7.91 -11.03
C VAL A 59 -5.69 -7.65 -11.52
N ALA A 60 -5.29 -6.40 -11.49
CA ALA A 60 -3.98 -5.93 -11.96
C ALA A 60 -3.01 -5.64 -10.81
N GLY A 61 -3.53 -5.19 -9.67
CA GLY A 61 -2.74 -4.88 -8.49
C GLY A 61 -3.60 -4.81 -7.24
N VAL A 62 -2.99 -5.13 -6.11
CA VAL A 62 -3.65 -5.17 -4.79
C VAL A 62 -2.73 -4.49 -3.78
N CYS A 63 -3.29 -3.64 -2.93
CA CYS A 63 -2.53 -3.09 -1.81
C CYS A 63 -3.19 -3.39 -0.46
N THR A 64 -2.35 -3.53 0.54
CA THR A 64 -2.72 -3.89 1.91
C THR A 64 -2.13 -2.89 2.89
N ALA A 65 -2.75 -2.73 4.05
CA ALA A 65 -2.25 -1.95 5.15
C ALA A 65 -2.47 -2.70 6.47
N LEU A 66 -1.46 -2.65 7.32
CA LEU A 66 -1.48 -3.27 8.65
C LEU A 66 -0.97 -2.26 9.68
N PRO A 67 -1.70 -1.99 10.78
CA PRO A 67 -1.19 -1.19 11.87
C PRO A 67 0.12 -1.78 12.43
N ALA A 68 1.14 -0.95 12.53
CA ALA A 68 2.46 -1.32 13.04
C ALA A 68 3.09 -0.15 13.79
N THR A 69 3.99 -0.45 14.71
CA THR A 69 4.79 0.56 15.44
C THR A 69 6.27 0.27 15.18
N PRO A 70 6.85 0.77 14.07
CA PRO A 70 8.23 0.50 13.71
C PRO A 70 9.20 1.13 14.72
N GLN A 71 10.27 0.41 15.06
CA GLN A 71 11.28 0.81 16.05
C GLN A 71 11.85 2.22 15.83
N PRO A 72 12.27 2.61 14.61
CA PRO A 72 12.85 3.95 14.43
C PRO A 72 11.85 5.08 14.70
N LEU A 73 10.55 4.83 14.52
CA LEU A 73 9.51 5.83 14.67
C LEU A 73 8.87 5.84 16.07
N GLY A 74 8.64 4.66 16.67
CA GLY A 74 7.96 4.52 17.94
C GLY A 74 6.51 5.03 17.93
N GLN A 75 5.87 5.11 16.78
CA GLN A 75 4.53 5.63 16.57
C GLN A 75 3.69 4.67 15.73
N PRO A 76 2.37 4.56 15.97
CA PRO A 76 1.50 3.69 15.19
C PRO A 76 1.29 4.26 13.77
N VAL A 77 1.57 3.47 12.77
CA VAL A 77 1.38 3.78 11.35
C VAL A 77 0.82 2.58 10.61
N TYR A 78 0.20 2.80 9.45
CA TYR A 78 -0.21 1.73 8.55
C TYR A 78 0.99 1.28 7.72
N PHE A 79 1.47 0.07 7.93
CA PHE A 79 2.48 -0.54 7.08
C PHE A 79 1.82 -0.96 5.76
N TRP A 80 2.11 -0.22 4.70
CA TRP A 80 1.50 -0.39 3.39
C TRP A 80 2.36 -1.28 2.50
N ARG A 81 1.73 -2.19 1.80
CA ARG A 81 2.35 -3.07 0.81
C ARG A 81 1.51 -3.08 -0.46
N CYS A 82 2.17 -3.30 -1.59
CA CYS A 82 1.50 -3.41 -2.88
C CYS A 82 2.12 -4.54 -3.69
N PHE A 83 1.26 -5.31 -4.34
CA PHE A 83 1.67 -6.28 -5.33
C PHE A 83 0.95 -5.96 -6.66
N VAL A 84 1.75 -5.81 -7.72
CA VAL A 84 1.27 -5.60 -9.09
C VAL A 84 1.67 -6.80 -9.93
N GLY A 85 0.73 -7.35 -10.68
CA GLY A 85 0.97 -8.47 -11.57
C GLY A 85 2.01 -8.15 -12.64
N ALA A 86 2.75 -9.17 -13.10
CA ALA A 86 3.89 -9.00 -13.98
C ALA A 86 3.56 -8.17 -15.24
N ARG A 87 2.39 -8.38 -15.81
CA ARG A 87 1.91 -7.67 -17.01
C ARG A 87 1.79 -6.15 -16.83
N TRP A 88 1.52 -5.68 -15.61
CA TRP A 88 1.22 -4.27 -15.32
C TRP A 88 2.34 -3.52 -14.59
N ARG A 89 3.49 -4.18 -14.33
CA ARG A 89 4.63 -3.61 -13.55
C ARG A 89 5.31 -2.43 -14.21
N SER A 90 5.21 -2.30 -15.53
CA SER A 90 5.77 -1.15 -16.28
C SER A 90 4.87 0.07 -16.30
N THR A 91 3.67 -0.02 -15.74
CA THR A 91 2.69 1.07 -15.68
C THR A 91 2.83 1.87 -14.37
N PRO A 92 2.25 3.08 -14.28
CA PRO A 92 2.25 3.88 -13.05
C PRO A 92 1.29 3.36 -11.97
N LEU A 93 0.81 2.13 -12.06
CA LEU A 93 -0.24 1.56 -11.22
C LEU A 93 0.11 1.58 -9.73
N VAL A 94 1.35 1.25 -9.36
CA VAL A 94 1.80 1.28 -7.95
C VAL A 94 1.60 2.67 -7.34
N MET A 95 1.98 3.72 -8.08
CA MET A 95 1.83 5.10 -7.60
C MET A 95 0.36 5.53 -7.52
N ALA A 96 -0.47 5.08 -8.45
CA ALA A 96 -1.90 5.34 -8.42
C ALA A 96 -2.57 4.67 -7.20
N LEU A 97 -2.21 3.43 -6.90
CA LEU A 97 -2.66 2.70 -5.72
C LEU A 97 -2.19 3.38 -4.43
N LEU A 98 -0.92 3.81 -4.37
CA LEU A 98 -0.37 4.50 -3.21
C LEU A 98 -1.09 5.83 -2.93
N LYS A 99 -1.25 6.67 -3.95
CA LYS A 99 -1.94 7.96 -3.79
C LYS A 99 -3.37 7.81 -3.29
N ARG A 100 -4.12 6.84 -3.84
CA ARG A 100 -5.49 6.54 -3.41
C ARG A 100 -5.53 5.99 -1.99
N SER A 101 -4.59 5.12 -1.63
CA SER A 101 -4.46 4.61 -0.26
C SER A 101 -4.17 5.72 0.75
N CYS A 102 -3.32 6.70 0.40
CA CYS A 102 -3.03 7.85 1.26
C CYS A 102 -4.30 8.63 1.61
N VAL A 103 -5.12 8.95 0.63
CA VAL A 103 -6.38 9.68 0.84
C VAL A 103 -7.34 8.84 1.69
N LEU A 104 -7.57 7.60 1.32
CA LEU A 104 -8.54 6.74 1.97
C LEU A 104 -8.17 6.44 3.43
N LEU A 105 -6.91 6.11 3.70
CA LEU A 105 -6.45 5.81 5.06
C LEU A 105 -6.38 7.06 5.94
N GLU A 106 -6.07 8.23 5.37
CA GLU A 106 -6.11 9.50 6.08
C GLU A 106 -7.54 9.86 6.52
N GLU A 107 -8.51 9.77 5.61
CA GLU A 107 -9.93 10.00 5.93
C GLU A 107 -10.43 9.00 6.98
N TYR A 108 -10.09 7.74 6.85
CA TYR A 108 -10.45 6.70 7.80
C TYR A 108 -9.86 6.96 9.20
N ALA A 109 -8.59 7.34 9.26
CA ALA A 109 -7.89 7.63 10.51
C ALA A 109 -8.44 8.90 11.16
N ALA A 110 -8.66 9.97 10.40
CA ALA A 110 -9.21 11.22 10.92
C ALA A 110 -10.59 11.06 11.55
N ALA A 111 -11.44 10.23 10.95
CA ALA A 111 -12.78 9.92 11.48
C ALA A 111 -12.75 9.11 12.79
N ARG A 112 -11.59 8.59 13.22
CA ARG A 112 -11.38 7.71 14.38
C ARG A 112 -10.29 8.21 15.33
N ASP A 113 -10.05 9.51 15.35
CA ASP A 113 -9.01 10.14 16.18
C ASP A 113 -7.61 9.53 15.99
N TYR A 114 -7.28 9.24 14.73
CA TYR A 114 -5.94 8.79 14.30
C TYR A 114 -5.38 7.59 15.08
N PRO A 115 -6.00 6.39 14.98
CA PRO A 115 -5.41 5.18 15.58
C PRO A 115 -4.02 4.88 15.01
N CYS A 116 -3.77 5.27 13.75
CA CYS A 116 -2.46 5.39 13.13
C CYS A 116 -2.26 6.83 12.62
N ILE A 117 -1.06 7.35 12.72
CA ILE A 117 -0.74 8.74 12.38
C ILE A 117 -0.20 8.93 10.97
N GLY A 118 -0.04 7.87 10.22
CA GLY A 118 0.51 7.92 8.87
C GLY A 118 0.63 6.56 8.21
N ILE A 119 1.34 6.55 7.09
CA ILE A 119 1.65 5.36 6.29
C ILE A 119 3.15 5.13 6.25
N LEU A 120 3.57 3.89 6.42
CA LEU A 120 4.95 3.44 6.31
C LEU A 120 5.14 2.63 5.04
N LEU A 121 6.20 2.93 4.28
CA LEU A 121 6.71 2.13 3.19
C LEU A 121 8.05 1.50 3.58
N GLU A 122 8.22 0.21 3.28
CA GLU A 122 9.51 -0.48 3.24
C GLU A 122 9.85 -0.76 1.78
N LEU A 123 10.95 -0.19 1.29
CA LEU A 123 11.28 -0.22 -0.13
C LEU A 123 11.99 -1.51 -0.53
N GLU A 124 11.24 -2.49 -0.96
CA GLU A 124 11.77 -3.78 -1.45
C GLU A 124 12.29 -3.67 -2.90
N ASN A 125 11.67 -2.83 -3.73
CA ASN A 125 12.01 -2.72 -5.14
C ASN A 125 13.24 -1.82 -5.36
N ALA A 126 14.31 -2.39 -5.95
CA ALA A 126 15.53 -1.67 -6.29
C ALA A 126 15.30 -0.43 -7.17
N ARG A 127 14.30 -0.46 -8.07
CA ARG A 127 13.97 0.68 -8.95
C ARG A 127 13.57 1.94 -8.16
N PHE A 128 12.91 1.77 -7.03
CA PHE A 128 12.57 2.90 -6.15
C PHE A 128 13.79 3.41 -5.37
N ARG A 129 14.78 2.55 -5.08
CA ARG A 129 16.01 2.95 -4.39
C ARG A 129 16.86 3.90 -5.22
N ASP A 130 16.99 3.66 -6.53
CA ASP A 130 17.84 4.45 -7.40
C ASP A 130 17.21 5.78 -7.84
N LYS A 131 15.91 5.76 -8.16
CA LYS A 131 15.15 6.97 -8.53
C LYS A 131 14.65 7.78 -7.32
N GLY A 132 14.56 7.15 -6.16
CA GLY A 132 13.97 7.69 -4.95
C GLY A 132 14.98 8.11 -3.87
N ARG A 133 16.23 8.48 -4.21
CA ARG A 133 17.25 8.88 -3.24
C ARG A 133 16.99 10.22 -2.54
N ALA A 134 16.01 11.01 -2.99
CA ALA A 134 15.61 12.21 -2.28
C ALA A 134 15.17 11.86 -0.85
N ALA A 135 15.64 12.62 0.14
CA ALA A 135 15.27 12.41 1.54
C ALA A 135 13.76 12.52 1.76
N SER A 136 13.10 13.37 1.01
CA SER A 136 11.64 13.48 0.95
C SER A 136 11.15 13.41 -0.48
N TRP A 137 10.11 12.62 -0.73
CA TRP A 137 9.35 12.62 -1.97
C TRP A 137 8.24 13.65 -1.91
N TRP A 138 7.73 14.06 -3.07
CA TRP A 138 6.57 14.94 -3.18
C TRP A 138 5.41 14.20 -3.85
N ASN A 139 4.20 14.48 -3.37
CA ASN A 139 2.93 14.08 -3.96
C ASN A 139 2.76 12.55 -4.22
N PRO A 140 2.52 11.77 -3.16
CA PRO A 140 2.45 12.17 -1.75
C PRO A 140 3.84 12.35 -1.12
N ARG A 141 3.88 13.15 -0.06
CA ARG A 141 5.16 13.36 0.66
C ARG A 141 5.47 12.13 1.50
N PHE A 142 6.59 11.50 1.20
CA PHE A 142 7.20 10.45 2.03
C PHE A 142 8.62 10.86 2.41
N THR A 143 8.93 10.81 3.69
CA THR A 143 10.24 11.18 4.21
C THR A 143 10.98 9.94 4.71
N TYR A 144 12.25 9.82 4.38
CA TYR A 144 13.14 8.76 4.87
C TYR A 144 13.31 8.86 6.39
N ILE A 145 13.19 7.72 7.09
CA ILE A 145 13.29 7.64 8.55
C ILE A 145 14.33 6.61 9.04
N GLY A 146 15.08 6.00 8.17
CA GLY A 146 16.06 4.97 8.52
C GLY A 146 15.82 3.66 7.77
N ARG A 147 16.35 2.57 8.31
CA ARG A 147 16.26 1.24 7.72
C ARG A 147 15.55 0.26 8.63
N SER A 148 14.86 -0.70 8.03
CA SER A 148 14.27 -1.84 8.72
C SER A 148 15.34 -2.83 9.19
N ALA A 149 14.92 -3.81 10.01
CA ALA A 149 15.77 -4.94 10.39
C ALA A 149 16.28 -5.75 9.17
N ARG A 150 15.57 -5.68 8.02
CA ARG A 150 15.99 -6.28 6.74
C ARG A 150 17.00 -5.42 5.97
N GLY A 151 17.38 -4.27 6.49
CA GLY A 151 18.28 -3.32 5.82
C GLY A 151 17.63 -2.51 4.69
N LEU A 152 16.31 -2.50 4.61
CA LEU A 152 15.55 -1.78 3.57
C LEU A 152 15.17 -0.38 4.04
N ASP A 153 15.16 0.58 3.12
CA ASP A 153 14.80 1.96 3.43
C ASP A 153 13.34 2.07 3.85
N LEU A 154 13.13 2.76 4.97
CA LEU A 154 11.81 3.09 5.50
C LEU A 154 11.47 4.54 5.18
N ARG A 155 10.24 4.77 4.75
CA ARG A 155 9.69 6.10 4.48
C ARG A 155 8.32 6.24 5.09
N VAL A 156 8.06 7.40 5.67
CA VAL A 156 6.77 7.71 6.32
C VAL A 156 6.08 8.89 5.66
N HIS A 157 4.76 8.77 5.53
CA HIS A 157 3.83 9.83 5.19
C HIS A 157 2.93 10.07 6.39
N TYR A 158 2.99 11.27 6.99
CA TYR A 158 2.10 11.63 8.09
C TYR A 158 0.78 12.19 7.59
N PHE A 159 -0.31 11.78 8.22
CA PHE A 159 -1.64 12.30 7.93
C PHE A 159 -1.79 13.75 8.41
N LYS A 160 -2.49 14.56 7.64
CA LYS A 160 -2.79 15.93 7.99
C LYS A 160 -3.59 16.00 9.29
N GLY A 161 -3.12 16.77 10.26
CA GLY A 161 -3.77 16.93 11.56
C GLY A 161 -3.48 15.84 12.58
N ALA A 162 -2.83 14.75 12.21
CA ALA A 162 -2.38 13.75 13.17
C ALA A 162 -1.32 14.29 14.12
N ARG A 163 -1.30 13.77 15.34
CA ARG A 163 -0.35 14.16 16.38
C ARG A 163 0.41 12.93 16.87
N LEU A 164 1.62 13.14 17.37
CA LEU A 164 2.37 12.08 18.01
C LEU A 164 1.59 11.55 19.22
N LYS A 165 1.61 10.23 19.38
CA LYS A 165 1.07 9.59 20.58
C LYS A 165 2.05 9.73 21.73
N PRO A 166 1.59 9.87 22.99
CA PRO A 166 2.46 9.86 24.14
C PRO A 166 3.31 8.59 24.18
N PRO A 167 4.55 8.66 24.70
CA PRO A 167 5.33 7.46 24.91
C PRO A 167 4.60 6.53 25.90
N ALA A 168 4.67 5.21 25.62
CA ALA A 168 4.11 4.20 26.51
C ALA A 168 4.87 4.11 27.83
#